data_3f7bbab6ef727cda03910117fa247d43
#
_entry.id   3f7bbab6ef727cda03910117fa247d43
#
_cell.length_a   1.000
_cell.length_b   1.000
_cell.length_c   1.000
_cell.angle_alpha   90.00
_cell.angle_beta   90.00
_cell.angle_gamma   90.00
#
_symmetry.space_group_name_H-M   'P 1'
#
loop_
_entity.id
_entity.type
_entity.pdbx_description
1 polymer ?
#
loop_
_entity_poly.entity_id
_entity_poly.type
_entity_poly.pdbx_seq_one_letter_code
_entity_poly.pdbx_strand_id
1 'polypeptide(L)'
;MKRFCKNIAVLFLLFGFVLTARADWRLVGDTAELKIPVVLSPVGDDGKEFVYVGGLPEVLFKLTDGITEYVHECGSNNPLGDSIPLREAGEDERGLCIRYASETDVYRLTLTVDGNAKSLKAERLELPKNLYIIGGPFNREIQFWKFQDAKALEVDRTYPYIFYYKGVMRYNDEGDECGSFMFLKRLSWDDKYHPASSGDFSISGKVGQPLKMRLNGEDNKWTIPADRSGDGYYELKVDLLNLTLTVEKFEPDLVENPFPLSVFAVGAAMPCGWDNAHPMVMTPIAEGVYRWEGDVEAGDFKFLRRRGTWER
;
A
#
# COMPACT_ATOMS: atom_id res chain seq x y z
N MET A 1 30.96 -3.30 76.85
CA MET A 1 30.50 -2.73 75.57
C MET A 1 30.66 -3.80 74.50
N LYS A 2 29.58 -4.46 74.16
CA LYS A 2 29.57 -5.52 73.11
C LYS A 2 29.09 -4.90 71.79
N ARG A 3 29.94 -4.89 70.72
CA ARG A 3 29.59 -4.48 69.35
C ARG A 3 28.87 -5.62 68.66
N PHE A 4 27.63 -5.39 68.28
CA PHE A 4 26.91 -6.28 67.39
C PHE A 4 27.26 -5.90 65.96
N CYS A 5 27.93 -6.80 65.23
CA CYS A 5 28.00 -6.77 63.78
C CYS A 5 26.75 -7.41 63.21
N LYS A 6 25.91 -6.62 62.53
CA LYS A 6 24.81 -7.13 61.71
C LYS A 6 25.34 -7.44 60.29
N ASN A 7 25.40 -8.69 59.96
CA ASN A 7 25.65 -9.15 58.61
C ASN A 7 24.35 -8.94 57.80
N ILE A 8 24.36 -8.00 56.88
CA ILE A 8 23.31 -7.85 55.86
C ILE A 8 23.73 -8.72 54.69
N ALA A 9 23.08 -9.85 54.51
CA ALA A 9 23.18 -10.65 53.29
C ALA A 9 22.32 -9.98 52.20
N VAL A 10 22.98 -9.39 51.24
CA VAL A 10 22.31 -8.86 50.03
C VAL A 10 22.09 -10.03 49.10
N LEU A 11 20.84 -10.46 49.01
CA LEU A 11 20.40 -11.49 48.06
C LEU A 11 20.23 -10.82 46.69
N PHE A 12 21.21 -10.95 45.79
CA PHE A 12 21.06 -10.60 44.38
C PHE A 12 20.18 -11.65 43.72
N LEU A 13 18.92 -11.33 43.53
CA LEU A 13 18.02 -12.02 42.59
C LEU A 13 18.47 -11.65 41.17
N LEU A 14 19.30 -12.49 40.57
CA LEU A 14 19.59 -12.52 39.15
C LEU A 14 18.28 -12.94 38.44
N PHE A 15 17.46 -11.96 38.05
CA PHE A 15 16.49 -12.19 37.00
C PHE A 15 17.26 -12.40 35.69
N GLY A 16 17.54 -13.65 35.40
CA GLY A 16 17.98 -14.04 34.08
C GLY A 16 16.86 -13.74 33.07
N PHE A 17 16.91 -12.58 32.43
CA PHE A 17 16.24 -12.41 31.18
C PHE A 17 16.88 -13.40 30.21
N VAL A 18 16.24 -14.53 29.99
CA VAL A 18 16.51 -15.36 28.83
C VAL A 18 15.99 -14.55 27.65
N LEU A 19 16.83 -13.70 27.08
CA LEU A 19 16.66 -13.20 25.73
C LEU A 19 16.75 -14.46 24.85
N THR A 20 15.61 -15.07 24.57
CA THR A 20 15.54 -16.02 23.47
C THR A 20 15.86 -15.20 22.21
N ALA A 21 17.12 -15.30 21.75
CA ALA A 21 17.49 -14.77 20.45
C ALA A 21 16.55 -15.45 19.44
N ARG A 22 15.59 -14.69 18.94
CA ARG A 22 14.68 -15.17 17.91
C ARG A 22 15.55 -15.34 16.67
N ALA A 23 15.54 -16.53 16.08
CA ALA A 23 16.30 -16.78 14.86
C ALA A 23 15.80 -15.84 13.75
N ASP A 24 16.70 -15.05 13.21
CA ASP A 24 16.42 -14.18 12.06
C ASP A 24 16.58 -15.00 10.79
N TRP A 25 15.50 -15.64 10.37
CA TRP A 25 15.49 -16.42 9.14
C TRP A 25 15.67 -15.54 7.90
N ARG A 26 16.60 -15.93 7.03
CA ARG A 26 16.99 -15.15 5.85
C ARG A 26 17.20 -16.05 4.65
N LEU A 27 16.90 -15.50 3.46
CA LEU A 27 17.38 -16.03 2.19
C LEU A 27 18.77 -15.47 1.93
N VAL A 28 19.71 -16.33 1.61
CA VAL A 28 21.07 -15.97 1.22
C VAL A 28 21.42 -16.66 -0.10
N GLY A 29 22.15 -16.00 -0.98
CA GLY A 29 22.54 -16.54 -2.29
C GLY A 29 23.85 -15.95 -2.76
N ASP A 30 24.46 -16.62 -3.74
CA ASP A 30 25.76 -16.25 -4.31
C ASP A 30 25.69 -15.16 -5.37
N THR A 31 24.49 -14.72 -5.75
CA THR A 31 24.28 -13.77 -6.84
C THR A 31 24.15 -12.33 -6.36
N ALA A 32 24.40 -11.40 -7.29
CA ALA A 32 24.29 -9.97 -7.03
C ALA A 32 22.88 -9.53 -6.56
N GLU A 33 21.86 -10.28 -6.98
CA GLU A 33 20.45 -10.00 -6.71
C GLU A 33 20.03 -10.36 -5.27
N LEU A 34 20.71 -11.32 -4.63
CA LEU A 34 20.52 -11.68 -3.23
C LEU A 34 21.63 -11.19 -2.29
N LYS A 35 22.41 -10.18 -2.72
CA LYS A 35 23.45 -9.58 -1.86
C LYS A 35 22.90 -8.94 -0.60
N ILE A 36 21.66 -8.51 -0.62
CA ILE A 36 20.93 -8.05 0.57
C ILE A 36 20.12 -9.26 1.06
N PRO A 37 20.43 -9.81 2.22
CA PRO A 37 19.68 -10.93 2.76
C PRO A 37 18.20 -10.58 2.87
N VAL A 38 17.35 -11.40 2.28
CA VAL A 38 15.90 -11.24 2.39
C VAL A 38 15.45 -11.88 3.71
N VAL A 39 14.94 -11.07 4.61
CA VAL A 39 14.50 -11.51 5.94
C VAL A 39 13.07 -12.05 5.87
N LEU A 40 12.83 -13.21 6.47
CA LEU A 40 11.49 -13.75 6.66
C LEU A 40 10.92 -13.18 7.97
N SER A 41 9.71 -12.63 7.88
CA SER A 41 9.00 -12.09 9.04
C SER A 41 8.27 -13.20 9.81
N PRO A 42 8.35 -13.25 11.15
CA PRO A 42 7.61 -14.24 11.93
C PRO A 42 6.10 -14.00 11.86
N VAL A 43 5.34 -15.09 11.80
CA VAL A 43 3.87 -15.10 11.87
C VAL A 43 3.49 -15.54 13.28
N GLY A 44 2.82 -14.66 14.02
CA GLY A 44 2.48 -14.92 15.42
C GLY A 44 3.69 -14.87 16.38
N ASP A 45 3.46 -15.31 17.62
CA ASP A 45 4.44 -15.24 18.70
C ASP A 45 5.10 -16.57 19.06
N ASP A 46 4.64 -17.67 18.44
CA ASP A 46 5.11 -19.02 18.75
C ASP A 46 6.46 -19.38 18.10
N GLY A 47 6.94 -18.54 17.16
CA GLY A 47 8.23 -18.74 16.48
C GLY A 47 8.27 -19.96 15.54
N LYS A 48 7.10 -20.48 15.13
CA LYS A 48 7.00 -21.67 14.29
C LYS A 48 6.86 -21.37 12.82
N GLU A 49 6.38 -20.20 12.46
CA GLU A 49 6.12 -19.83 11.07
C GLU A 49 6.79 -18.50 10.74
N PHE A 50 7.45 -18.47 9.57
CA PHE A 50 8.11 -17.28 9.05
C PHE A 50 7.74 -17.11 7.58
N VAL A 51 7.45 -15.88 7.17
CA VAL A 51 6.97 -15.58 5.84
C VAL A 51 7.80 -14.50 5.17
N TYR A 52 8.13 -14.72 3.92
CA TYR A 52 8.56 -13.70 2.97
C TYR A 52 7.50 -13.55 1.88
N VAL A 53 7.25 -12.31 1.47
CA VAL A 53 6.44 -12.03 0.27
C VAL A 53 7.14 -10.99 -0.57
N GLY A 54 7.38 -11.35 -1.83
CA GLY A 54 8.06 -10.45 -2.77
C GLY A 54 8.40 -11.15 -4.08
N GLY A 55 9.11 -10.43 -4.93
CA GLY A 55 9.73 -11.00 -6.13
C GLY A 55 10.84 -11.97 -5.74
N LEU A 56 11.00 -13.03 -6.52
CA LEU A 56 12.11 -13.96 -6.40
C LEU A 56 12.73 -14.11 -7.78
N PRO A 57 13.98 -13.70 -7.96
CA PRO A 57 14.71 -14.01 -9.19
C PRO A 57 14.93 -15.52 -9.32
N GLU A 58 15.13 -15.99 -10.54
CA GLU A 58 15.50 -17.39 -10.81
C GLU A 58 16.96 -17.63 -10.43
N VAL A 59 17.23 -17.64 -9.13
CA VAL A 59 18.58 -17.84 -8.56
C VAL A 59 18.57 -18.92 -7.50
N LEU A 60 19.73 -19.50 -7.27
CA LEU A 60 19.93 -20.41 -6.15
C LEU A 60 20.08 -19.62 -4.85
N PHE A 61 19.35 -20.05 -3.82
CA PHE A 61 19.43 -19.47 -2.50
C PHE A 61 19.43 -20.56 -1.43
N LYS A 62 19.87 -20.21 -0.24
CA LYS A 62 19.78 -21.02 0.96
C LYS A 62 18.95 -20.29 2.00
N LEU A 63 18.31 -21.01 2.89
CA LEU A 63 17.72 -20.46 4.09
C LEU A 63 18.72 -20.53 5.22
N THR A 64 18.84 -19.50 6.04
CA THR A 64 19.70 -19.51 7.21
C THR A 64 18.99 -18.91 8.42
N ASP A 65 19.26 -19.44 9.60
CA ASP A 65 18.91 -18.88 10.90
C ASP A 65 20.01 -17.98 11.48
N GLY A 66 21.06 -17.73 10.68
CA GLY A 66 22.25 -16.97 11.06
C GLY A 66 23.40 -17.85 11.58
N ILE A 67 23.19 -19.15 11.78
CA ILE A 67 24.19 -20.13 12.24
C ILE A 67 24.32 -21.25 11.22
N THR A 68 23.20 -21.82 10.82
CA THR A 68 23.10 -22.98 9.93
C THR A 68 22.42 -22.59 8.63
N GLU A 69 22.91 -23.14 7.52
CA GLU A 69 22.28 -23.03 6.20
C GLU A 69 21.44 -24.27 5.92
N TYR A 70 20.31 -24.09 5.28
CA TYR A 70 19.36 -25.14 4.98
C TYR A 70 19.03 -25.16 3.49
N VAL A 71 18.91 -26.37 2.96
CA VAL A 71 18.57 -26.66 1.57
C VAL A 71 17.48 -27.71 1.48
N HIS A 72 16.95 -27.89 0.27
CA HIS A 72 15.96 -28.92 -0.02
C HIS A 72 16.57 -30.32 0.02
N GLU A 73 15.83 -31.27 0.56
CA GLU A 73 16.29 -32.66 0.74
C GLU A 73 16.49 -33.43 -0.58
N CYS A 74 15.67 -33.16 -1.59
CA CYS A 74 15.61 -33.94 -2.84
C CYS A 74 16.21 -33.27 -4.07
N GLY A 75 16.93 -32.16 -3.93
CA GLY A 75 17.55 -31.47 -5.06
C GLY A 75 17.34 -29.96 -5.07
N SER A 76 17.68 -29.34 -6.21
CA SER A 76 17.80 -27.89 -6.31
C SER A 76 16.49 -27.12 -6.50
N ASN A 77 15.42 -27.79 -6.91
CA ASN A 77 14.20 -27.11 -7.31
C ASN A 77 13.07 -27.36 -6.32
N ASN A 78 12.52 -26.28 -5.76
CA ASN A 78 11.32 -26.31 -4.92
C ASN A 78 10.07 -26.10 -5.78
N PRO A 79 9.20 -27.10 -5.96
CA PRO A 79 7.97 -26.93 -6.72
C PRO A 79 7.01 -25.98 -6.01
N LEU A 80 6.22 -25.24 -6.81
CA LEU A 80 5.20 -24.34 -6.29
C LEU A 80 4.03 -25.13 -5.68
N GLY A 81 3.57 -24.67 -4.52
CA GLY A 81 2.39 -25.19 -3.83
C GLY A 81 2.68 -26.30 -2.82
N ASP A 82 3.79 -27.01 -2.95
CA ASP A 82 4.14 -28.10 -2.04
C ASP A 82 4.99 -27.63 -0.87
N SER A 83 4.78 -28.24 0.30
CA SER A 83 5.65 -28.04 1.46
C SER A 83 6.80 -29.06 1.40
N ILE A 84 8.02 -28.57 1.28
CA ILE A 84 9.21 -29.36 1.02
C ILE A 84 10.08 -29.39 2.29
N PRO A 85 10.48 -30.58 2.77
CA PRO A 85 11.36 -30.67 3.92
C PRO A 85 12.76 -30.10 3.61
N LEU A 86 13.31 -29.43 4.59
CA LEU A 86 14.65 -28.86 4.54
C LEU A 86 15.60 -29.68 5.41
N ARG A 87 16.86 -29.76 4.98
CA ARG A 87 17.97 -30.28 5.78
C ARG A 87 19.11 -29.28 5.82
N GLU A 88 20.05 -29.51 6.71
CA GLU A 88 21.29 -28.74 6.75
C GLU A 88 22.08 -28.89 5.43
N ALA A 89 22.62 -27.79 4.96
CA ALA A 89 23.43 -27.76 3.74
C ALA A 89 24.82 -28.33 4.00
N GLY A 90 25.30 -29.13 3.08
CA GLY A 90 26.73 -29.52 3.02
C GLY A 90 27.61 -28.38 2.51
N GLU A 91 28.93 -28.50 2.68
CA GLU A 91 29.91 -27.46 2.34
C GLU A 91 29.85 -27.01 0.87
N ASP A 92 29.53 -27.91 -0.06
CA ASP A 92 29.51 -27.64 -1.51
C ASP A 92 28.11 -27.55 -2.13
N GLU A 93 27.06 -27.44 -1.32
CA GLU A 93 25.69 -27.41 -1.85
C GLU A 93 25.28 -26.07 -2.41
N ARG A 94 24.73 -26.13 -3.62
CA ARG A 94 24.37 -24.94 -4.41
C ARG A 94 23.13 -24.20 -3.94
N GLY A 95 22.33 -24.77 -3.04
CA GLY A 95 21.11 -24.13 -2.54
C GLY A 95 19.83 -24.55 -3.25
N LEU A 96 18.76 -23.83 -2.95
CA LEU A 96 17.40 -24.00 -3.44
C LEU A 96 17.13 -23.11 -4.64
N CYS A 97 16.25 -23.53 -5.51
CA CYS A 97 15.67 -22.70 -6.55
C CYS A 97 14.14 -22.90 -6.54
N ILE A 98 13.40 -21.83 -6.66
CA ILE A 98 11.96 -21.94 -6.86
C ILE A 98 11.72 -22.23 -8.35
N ARG A 99 11.15 -23.38 -8.61
CA ARG A 99 10.85 -23.79 -9.99
C ARG A 99 9.84 -22.83 -10.63
N TYR A 100 10.17 -22.34 -11.82
CA TYR A 100 9.40 -21.34 -12.56
C TYR A 100 9.29 -19.98 -11.87
N ALA A 101 10.26 -19.62 -11.03
CA ALA A 101 10.35 -18.26 -10.52
C ALA A 101 10.52 -17.26 -11.68
N SER A 102 9.93 -16.10 -11.53
CA SER A 102 10.03 -14.98 -12.46
C SER A 102 10.17 -13.69 -11.66
N GLU A 103 11.05 -12.81 -12.07
CA GLU A 103 11.24 -11.49 -11.43
C GLU A 103 9.99 -10.63 -11.41
N THR A 104 9.04 -10.91 -12.32
CA THR A 104 7.77 -10.15 -12.42
C THR A 104 6.65 -10.72 -11.57
N ASP A 105 6.83 -11.92 -11.00
CA ASP A 105 5.83 -12.57 -10.17
C ASP A 105 6.10 -12.32 -8.69
N VAL A 106 5.06 -12.35 -7.89
CA VAL A 106 5.14 -12.24 -6.43
C VAL A 106 4.93 -13.61 -5.83
N TYR A 107 5.82 -13.99 -4.93
CA TYR A 107 5.78 -15.26 -4.23
C TYR A 107 5.57 -15.05 -2.74
N ARG A 108 4.86 -15.97 -2.13
CA ARG A 108 4.86 -16.17 -0.68
C ARG A 108 5.72 -17.39 -0.38
N LEU A 109 6.78 -17.19 0.38
CA LEU A 109 7.54 -18.27 0.99
C LEU A 109 7.10 -18.41 2.45
N THR A 110 6.69 -19.62 2.82
CA THR A 110 6.34 -19.94 4.21
C THR A 110 7.32 -20.98 4.70
N LEU A 111 8.15 -20.60 5.68
CA LEU A 111 9.01 -21.51 6.43
C LEU A 111 8.28 -21.96 7.68
N THR A 112 8.11 -23.25 7.85
CA THR A 112 7.56 -23.85 9.06
C THR A 112 8.71 -24.51 9.83
N VAL A 113 8.82 -24.21 11.13
CA VAL A 113 9.80 -24.76 12.06
C VAL A 113 9.07 -25.53 13.16
N ASP A 114 9.22 -26.84 13.18
CA ASP A 114 8.66 -27.70 14.23
C ASP A 114 9.75 -28.52 14.88
N GLY A 115 10.30 -27.95 15.95
CA GLY A 115 11.50 -28.48 16.59
C GLY A 115 12.71 -28.54 15.64
N ASN A 116 13.19 -29.73 15.36
CA ASN A 116 14.30 -29.93 14.41
C ASN A 116 13.83 -30.01 12.95
N ALA A 117 12.55 -30.29 12.73
CA ALA A 117 12.00 -30.35 11.38
C ALA A 117 11.74 -28.94 10.83
N LYS A 118 12.12 -28.74 9.58
CA LYS A 118 11.90 -27.50 8.86
C LYS A 118 11.34 -27.81 7.48
N SER A 119 10.41 -27.00 7.03
CA SER A 119 9.88 -27.13 5.67
C SER A 119 9.64 -25.77 5.06
N LEU A 120 9.82 -25.67 3.74
CA LEU A 120 9.57 -24.48 2.95
C LEU A 120 8.46 -24.74 1.95
N LYS A 121 7.46 -23.87 1.92
CA LYS A 121 6.42 -23.81 0.90
C LYS A 121 6.55 -22.53 0.10
N ALA A 122 6.51 -22.65 -1.23
CA ALA A 122 6.51 -21.52 -2.15
C ALA A 122 5.19 -21.46 -2.90
N GLU A 123 4.51 -20.32 -2.86
CA GLU A 123 3.25 -20.09 -3.56
C GLU A 123 3.36 -18.84 -4.42
N ARG A 124 2.98 -18.94 -5.70
CA ARG A 124 2.84 -17.76 -6.54
C ARG A 124 1.53 -17.06 -6.23
N LEU A 125 1.60 -15.77 -5.96
CA LEU A 125 0.42 -14.96 -5.69
C LEU A 125 -0.10 -14.32 -6.97
N GLU A 126 -1.36 -14.54 -7.28
CA GLU A 126 -2.04 -13.92 -8.42
C GLU A 126 -2.47 -12.49 -8.07
N LEU A 127 -1.52 -11.57 -8.07
CA LEU A 127 -1.77 -10.16 -7.85
C LEU A 127 -2.04 -9.44 -9.17
N PRO A 128 -2.88 -8.40 -9.17
CA PRO A 128 -3.08 -7.59 -10.35
C PRO A 128 -1.81 -6.81 -10.69
N LYS A 129 -1.47 -6.71 -11.96
CA LYS A 129 -0.38 -5.84 -12.43
C LYS A 129 -0.71 -4.35 -12.28
N ASN A 130 -1.98 -4.01 -12.34
CA ASN A 130 -2.50 -2.66 -12.19
C ASN A 130 -3.64 -2.69 -11.17
N LEU A 131 -3.76 -1.63 -10.41
CA LEU A 131 -4.89 -1.36 -9.56
C LEU A 131 -5.43 0.02 -9.95
N TYR A 132 -6.73 0.16 -9.99
CA TYR A 132 -7.38 1.42 -10.37
C TYR A 132 -8.24 1.93 -9.22
N ILE A 133 -8.36 3.24 -9.11
CA ILE A 133 -9.30 3.91 -8.22
C ILE A 133 -10.35 4.62 -9.05
N ILE A 134 -11.61 4.51 -8.64
CA ILE A 134 -12.76 5.11 -9.33
C ILE A 134 -13.73 5.68 -8.30
N GLY A 135 -14.41 6.77 -8.64
CA GLY A 135 -15.43 7.39 -7.80
C GLY A 135 -15.49 8.90 -7.91
N GLY A 136 -16.43 9.50 -7.16
CA GLY A 136 -16.69 10.92 -7.14
C GLY A 136 -15.51 11.81 -6.77
N PRO A 137 -14.68 11.47 -5.75
CA PRO A 137 -13.59 12.34 -5.29
C PRO A 137 -12.52 12.66 -6.32
N PHE A 138 -12.41 11.89 -7.39
CA PHE A 138 -11.34 12.00 -8.39
C PHE A 138 -11.79 12.63 -9.69
N ASN A 139 -13.09 12.68 -9.92
CA ASN A 139 -13.69 13.12 -11.16
C ASN A 139 -14.42 14.45 -10.98
N ARG A 140 -14.44 15.26 -12.02
CA ARG A 140 -15.09 16.56 -12.05
C ARG A 140 -16.34 16.56 -12.89
N GLU A 141 -16.59 15.48 -13.63
CA GLU A 141 -17.77 15.31 -14.46
C GLU A 141 -18.89 14.59 -13.71
N ILE A 142 -20.12 14.82 -14.13
CA ILE A 142 -21.36 14.33 -13.48
C ILE A 142 -21.49 12.80 -13.45
N GLN A 143 -20.63 12.07 -14.19
CA GLN A 143 -20.68 10.62 -14.28
C GLN A 143 -19.34 10.01 -13.81
N PHE A 144 -19.22 9.77 -12.51
CA PHE A 144 -17.98 9.36 -11.86
C PHE A 144 -17.60 7.89 -12.04
N TRP A 145 -18.54 7.05 -12.42
CA TRP A 145 -18.39 5.61 -12.41
C TRP A 145 -18.13 5.04 -13.81
N LYS A 146 -17.37 5.77 -14.63
CA LYS A 146 -16.92 5.31 -15.94
C LYS A 146 -15.48 4.84 -15.89
N PHE A 147 -15.18 3.69 -16.49
CA PHE A 147 -13.82 3.12 -16.50
C PHE A 147 -12.79 4.02 -17.16
N GLN A 148 -13.15 4.83 -18.13
CA GLN A 148 -12.25 5.81 -18.73
C GLN A 148 -11.76 6.88 -17.76
N ASP A 149 -12.51 7.10 -16.67
CA ASP A 149 -12.19 8.09 -15.64
C ASP A 149 -11.45 7.47 -14.45
N ALA A 150 -11.34 6.14 -14.41
CA ALA A 150 -10.58 5.44 -13.40
C ALA A 150 -9.09 5.79 -13.51
N LYS A 151 -8.45 6.03 -12.37
CA LYS A 151 -7.03 6.35 -12.29
C LYS A 151 -6.24 5.12 -11.90
N ALA A 152 -5.20 4.81 -12.68
CA ALA A 152 -4.24 3.79 -12.29
C ALA A 152 -3.43 4.26 -11.08
N LEU A 153 -3.23 3.37 -10.11
CA LEU A 153 -2.35 3.58 -8.98
C LEU A 153 -0.91 3.25 -9.39
N GLU A 154 0.04 3.92 -8.77
CA GLU A 154 1.46 3.58 -8.89
C GLU A 154 1.76 2.32 -8.09
N VAL A 155 2.45 1.36 -8.70
CA VAL A 155 2.93 0.16 -8.02
C VAL A 155 4.27 0.45 -7.34
N ASP A 156 4.45 -0.04 -6.12
CA ASP A 156 5.73 0.01 -5.43
C ASP A 156 6.76 -0.84 -6.18
N ARG A 157 7.95 -0.29 -6.43
CA ARG A 157 9.01 -0.98 -7.19
C ARG A 157 9.62 -2.15 -6.44
N THR A 158 9.59 -2.11 -5.11
CA THR A 158 10.17 -3.15 -4.25
C THR A 158 9.11 -4.16 -3.82
N TYR A 159 7.88 -3.69 -3.59
CA TYR A 159 6.77 -4.49 -3.10
C TYR A 159 5.59 -4.46 -4.08
N PRO A 160 5.60 -5.28 -5.14
CA PRO A 160 4.64 -5.20 -6.23
C PRO A 160 3.19 -5.54 -5.86
N TYR A 161 2.90 -5.78 -4.61
CA TYR A 161 1.58 -5.90 -4.00
C TYR A 161 1.10 -4.62 -3.30
N ILE A 162 1.94 -3.57 -3.27
CA ILE A 162 1.62 -2.26 -2.71
C ILE A 162 1.39 -1.28 -3.84
N PHE A 163 0.31 -0.54 -3.74
CA PHE A 163 -0.10 0.46 -4.72
C PHE A 163 -0.36 1.79 -4.04
N TYR A 164 -0.03 2.87 -4.72
CA TYR A 164 -0.20 4.23 -4.22
C TYR A 164 -1.06 5.08 -5.14
N TYR A 165 -1.93 5.85 -4.54
CA TYR A 165 -2.51 7.04 -5.14
C TYR A 165 -2.01 8.25 -4.36
N LYS A 166 -1.51 9.27 -5.05
CA LYS A 166 -1.14 10.54 -4.45
C LYS A 166 -1.79 11.67 -5.21
N GLY A 167 -2.62 12.43 -4.53
CA GLY A 167 -3.34 13.50 -5.20
C GLY A 167 -4.51 14.07 -4.40
N VAL A 168 -5.26 14.91 -5.08
CA VAL A 168 -6.43 15.56 -4.51
C VAL A 168 -7.60 14.62 -4.48
N MET A 169 -8.29 14.63 -3.37
CA MET A 169 -9.62 14.06 -3.21
C MET A 169 -10.56 15.14 -2.70
N ARG A 170 -11.74 15.24 -3.29
CA ARG A 170 -12.75 16.24 -2.95
C ARG A 170 -14.14 15.65 -3.04
N TYR A 171 -15.02 16.11 -2.17
CA TYR A 171 -16.44 15.87 -2.36
C TYR A 171 -16.91 16.60 -3.63
N ASN A 172 -17.59 15.89 -4.51
CA ASN A 172 -18.19 16.47 -5.69
C ASN A 172 -19.65 16.84 -5.38
N ASP A 173 -20.09 18.03 -5.75
CA ASP A 173 -21.45 18.51 -5.45
C ASP A 173 -22.51 17.98 -6.41
N GLU A 174 -22.11 17.37 -7.53
CA GLU A 174 -22.98 16.97 -8.61
C GLU A 174 -22.97 15.46 -8.82
N GLY A 175 -24.13 14.84 -8.91
CA GLY A 175 -24.31 13.42 -9.21
C GLY A 175 -24.57 12.55 -7.97
N ASP A 176 -24.68 11.26 -8.21
CA ASP A 176 -24.87 10.26 -7.17
C ASP A 176 -23.52 9.82 -6.56
N GLU A 177 -23.53 9.56 -5.25
CA GLU A 177 -22.35 9.06 -4.52
C GLU A 177 -21.10 9.93 -4.65
N CYS A 178 -21.28 11.23 -4.60
CA CYS A 178 -20.30 12.30 -4.88
C CYS A 178 -18.99 12.22 -4.08
N GLY A 179 -19.01 11.64 -2.88
CA GLY A 179 -17.84 11.41 -2.05
C GLY A 179 -17.33 9.97 -2.06
N SER A 180 -18.00 9.07 -2.78
CA SER A 180 -17.73 7.63 -2.72
C SER A 180 -16.66 7.19 -3.69
N PHE A 181 -15.83 6.20 -3.31
CA PHE A 181 -14.82 5.60 -4.16
C PHE A 181 -14.55 4.13 -3.79
N MET A 182 -13.95 3.40 -4.73
CA MET A 182 -13.49 2.04 -4.55
C MET A 182 -12.27 1.75 -5.42
N PHE A 183 -11.68 0.56 -5.26
CA PHE A 183 -10.60 0.11 -6.13
C PHE A 183 -11.08 -1.03 -7.03
N LEU A 184 -10.54 -1.05 -8.26
CA LEU A 184 -10.81 -2.08 -9.25
C LEU A 184 -9.53 -2.84 -9.56
N LYS A 185 -9.61 -4.17 -9.54
CA LYS A 185 -8.49 -5.04 -9.95
C LYS A 185 -8.19 -4.90 -11.45
N ARG A 186 -9.20 -4.56 -12.24
CA ARG A 186 -9.15 -4.31 -13.69
C ARG A 186 -10.28 -3.33 -14.05
N LEU A 187 -10.26 -2.78 -15.25
CA LEU A 187 -11.33 -1.89 -15.73
C LEU A 187 -12.61 -2.69 -16.05
N SER A 188 -13.18 -3.30 -15.02
CA SER A 188 -14.39 -4.11 -15.03
C SER A 188 -15.06 -4.05 -13.66
N TRP A 189 -16.36 -4.29 -13.62
CA TRP A 189 -17.12 -4.38 -12.37
C TRP A 189 -17.04 -5.74 -11.68
N ASP A 190 -16.31 -6.72 -12.23
CA ASP A 190 -16.28 -8.09 -11.70
C ASP A 190 -15.44 -8.23 -10.43
N ASP A 191 -14.26 -7.58 -10.39
CA ASP A 191 -13.33 -7.68 -9.28
C ASP A 191 -13.08 -6.31 -8.65
N LYS A 192 -13.73 -6.05 -7.52
CA LYS A 192 -13.70 -4.78 -6.80
C LYS A 192 -13.22 -4.98 -5.37
N TYR A 193 -12.40 -4.05 -4.88
CA TYR A 193 -12.03 -4.00 -3.47
C TYR A 193 -12.91 -2.99 -2.74
N HIS A 194 -13.47 -3.45 -1.64
CA HIS A 194 -14.42 -2.73 -0.79
C HIS A 194 -13.94 -2.67 0.65
N PRO A 195 -14.48 -1.75 1.49
CA PRO A 195 -14.35 -1.88 2.94
C PRO A 195 -14.81 -3.26 3.42
N ALA A 196 -14.02 -3.89 4.31
CA ALA A 196 -14.30 -5.26 4.76
C ALA A 196 -15.45 -5.35 5.77
N SER A 197 -15.75 -4.27 6.49
CA SER A 197 -16.80 -4.20 7.52
C SER A 197 -17.93 -3.28 7.10
N SER A 198 -19.12 -3.51 7.66
CA SER A 198 -20.23 -2.55 7.63
C SER A 198 -19.96 -1.41 8.62
N GLY A 199 -20.41 -0.21 8.35
CA GLY A 199 -20.34 0.92 9.26
C GLY A 199 -19.91 2.23 8.61
N ASP A 200 -19.22 3.08 9.35
CA ASP A 200 -18.69 4.34 8.83
C ASP A 200 -17.50 4.10 7.91
N PHE A 201 -17.72 4.37 6.64
CA PHE A 201 -16.72 4.23 5.58
C PHE A 201 -15.98 5.53 5.27
N SER A 202 -16.24 6.61 6.04
CA SER A 202 -15.51 7.86 5.88
C SER A 202 -14.02 7.65 6.17
N ILE A 203 -13.17 8.12 5.25
CA ILE A 203 -11.73 8.16 5.47
C ILE A 203 -11.30 9.34 6.35
N SER A 204 -12.17 10.33 6.52
CA SER A 204 -11.96 11.47 7.42
C SER A 204 -11.83 10.98 8.87
N GLY A 205 -10.79 11.42 9.55
CA GLY A 205 -10.52 10.99 10.93
C GLY A 205 -9.87 9.60 11.07
N LYS A 206 -9.61 8.89 9.98
CA LYS A 206 -8.93 7.57 9.97
C LYS A 206 -7.53 7.62 9.38
N VAL A 207 -6.95 8.79 9.33
CA VAL A 207 -5.57 9.02 8.84
C VAL A 207 -4.58 8.21 9.68
N GLY A 208 -3.65 7.55 9.01
CA GLY A 208 -2.63 6.69 9.63
C GLY A 208 -3.10 5.31 10.10
N GLN A 209 -4.41 5.01 10.01
CA GLN A 209 -4.96 3.73 10.45
C GLN A 209 -5.14 2.78 9.27
N PRO A 210 -4.72 1.50 9.37
CA PRO A 210 -4.99 0.51 8.33
C PRO A 210 -6.46 0.11 8.33
N LEU A 211 -7.17 0.46 7.27
CA LEU A 211 -8.56 0.11 7.03
C LEU A 211 -8.63 -1.23 6.30
N LYS A 212 -9.36 -2.20 6.85
CA LYS A 212 -9.48 -3.52 6.24
C LYS A 212 -10.31 -3.46 4.96
N MET A 213 -9.83 -4.20 3.95
CA MET A 213 -10.46 -4.36 2.65
C MET A 213 -10.87 -5.81 2.42
N ARG A 214 -11.75 -6.01 1.46
CA ARG A 214 -12.07 -7.33 0.91
C ARG A 214 -12.22 -7.25 -0.61
N LEU A 215 -11.91 -8.33 -1.28
CA LEU A 215 -12.21 -8.51 -2.70
C LEU A 215 -13.65 -8.99 -2.83
N ASN A 216 -14.44 -8.28 -3.62
CA ASN A 216 -15.86 -8.54 -3.87
C ASN A 216 -16.75 -8.53 -2.59
N GLY A 217 -18.01 -8.83 -2.71
CA GLY A 217 -19.00 -8.84 -1.62
C GLY A 217 -20.00 -7.70 -1.72
N GLU A 218 -20.42 -7.15 -0.56
CA GLU A 218 -21.35 -6.02 -0.52
C GLU A 218 -20.73 -4.77 -1.15
N ASP A 219 -21.53 -3.98 -1.87
CA ASP A 219 -21.09 -2.81 -2.62
C ASP A 219 -20.85 -1.58 -1.71
N ASN A 220 -20.12 -1.80 -0.62
CA ASN A 220 -19.68 -0.73 0.26
C ASN A 220 -18.55 0.08 -0.38
N LYS A 221 -18.51 1.37 -0.11
CA LYS A 221 -17.54 2.30 -0.69
C LYS A 221 -16.91 3.13 0.40
N TRP A 222 -15.62 3.46 0.27
CA TRP A 222 -15.04 4.52 1.11
C TRP A 222 -15.61 5.87 0.71
N THR A 223 -15.68 6.79 1.65
CA THR A 223 -16.32 8.09 1.43
C THR A 223 -15.50 9.26 1.95
N ILE A 224 -15.63 10.38 1.27
CA ILE A 224 -15.28 11.71 1.78
C ILE A 224 -16.58 12.41 2.20
N PRO A 225 -16.60 13.07 3.37
CA PRO A 225 -17.81 13.73 3.89
C PRO A 225 -18.34 14.84 2.98
N ALA A 226 -19.67 14.95 2.93
CA ALA A 226 -20.37 15.97 2.13
C ALA A 226 -20.16 17.41 2.65
N ASP A 227 -19.80 17.58 3.91
CA ASP A 227 -19.47 18.88 4.51
C ASP A 227 -18.09 19.41 4.04
N ARG A 228 -17.42 18.66 3.18
CA ARG A 228 -16.08 18.95 2.63
C ARG A 228 -14.95 19.01 3.64
N SER A 229 -15.18 18.66 4.90
CA SER A 229 -14.12 18.56 5.92
C SER A 229 -13.04 17.55 5.52
N GLY A 230 -13.42 16.60 4.65
CA GLY A 230 -12.52 15.61 4.07
C GLY A 230 -11.76 16.06 2.82
N ASP A 231 -12.05 17.22 2.25
CA ASP A 231 -11.33 17.68 1.05
C ASP A 231 -9.85 17.90 1.36
N GLY A 232 -8.97 17.52 0.43
CA GLY A 232 -7.54 17.73 0.62
C GLY A 232 -6.67 16.87 -0.28
N TYR A 233 -5.37 16.89 0.05
CA TYR A 233 -4.37 16.03 -0.57
C TYR A 233 -4.22 14.76 0.24
N TYR A 234 -4.21 13.64 -0.45
CA TYR A 234 -4.11 12.34 0.15
C TYR A 234 -3.05 11.50 -0.53
N GLU A 235 -2.38 10.72 0.27
CA GLU A 235 -1.68 9.52 -0.15
C GLU A 235 -2.47 8.31 0.35
N LEU A 236 -2.92 7.48 -0.58
CA LEU A 236 -3.59 6.22 -0.30
C LEU A 236 -2.59 5.11 -0.60
N LYS A 237 -2.29 4.30 0.40
CA LYS A 237 -1.48 3.09 0.26
C LYS A 237 -2.38 1.88 0.36
N VAL A 238 -2.46 1.12 -0.71
CA VAL A 238 -3.21 -0.14 -0.79
C VAL A 238 -2.22 -1.30 -0.71
N ASP A 239 -2.36 -2.12 0.31
CA ASP A 239 -1.60 -3.36 0.49
C ASP A 239 -2.52 -4.55 0.18
N LEU A 240 -2.33 -5.16 -0.98
CA LEU A 240 -3.14 -6.28 -1.44
C LEU A 240 -2.81 -7.60 -0.74
N LEU A 241 -1.65 -7.68 -0.10
CA LEU A 241 -1.28 -8.86 0.67
C LEU A 241 -2.05 -8.92 1.99
N ASN A 242 -2.08 -7.79 2.71
CA ASN A 242 -2.77 -7.66 3.98
C ASN A 242 -4.22 -7.24 3.84
N LEU A 243 -4.66 -6.95 2.61
CA LEU A 243 -5.96 -6.37 2.28
C LEU A 243 -6.26 -5.16 3.16
N THR A 244 -5.39 -4.15 3.08
CA THR A 244 -5.53 -2.91 3.84
C THR A 244 -5.35 -1.67 2.97
N LEU A 245 -6.13 -0.64 3.31
CA LEU A 245 -5.97 0.72 2.83
C LEU A 245 -5.45 1.58 4.00
N THR A 246 -4.32 2.22 3.81
CA THR A 246 -3.82 3.27 4.72
C THR A 246 -4.01 4.61 4.03
N VAL A 247 -4.50 5.58 4.79
CA VAL A 247 -4.80 6.93 4.31
C VAL A 247 -3.91 7.91 5.06
N GLU A 248 -3.15 8.69 4.32
CA GLU A 248 -2.40 9.82 4.84
C GLU A 248 -2.94 11.11 4.20
N LYS A 249 -3.16 12.14 5.02
CA LYS A 249 -3.51 13.48 4.55
C LYS A 249 -2.30 14.37 4.71
N PHE A 250 -1.96 15.11 3.69
CA PHE A 250 -0.80 15.99 3.73
C PHE A 250 -1.11 17.35 3.11
N GLU A 251 -0.39 18.36 3.56
CA GLU A 251 -0.36 19.65 2.90
C GLU A 251 0.80 19.62 1.91
N PRO A 252 0.56 19.79 0.60
CA PRO A 252 1.63 19.81 -0.36
C PRO A 252 2.57 20.97 -0.05
N ASP A 253 3.85 20.72 -0.07
CA ASP A 253 4.83 21.80 0.03
C ASP A 253 4.65 22.73 -1.16
N LEU A 254 4.34 23.98 -0.88
CA LEU A 254 4.14 25.00 -1.91
C LEU A 254 5.42 25.26 -2.72
N VAL A 255 6.57 24.85 -2.20
CA VAL A 255 7.85 24.95 -2.89
C VAL A 255 8.01 23.81 -3.91
N GLU A 256 7.48 22.62 -3.62
CA GLU A 256 7.52 21.48 -4.57
C GLU A 256 6.44 21.57 -5.64
N ASN A 257 5.30 22.20 -5.35
CA ASN A 257 4.23 22.37 -6.32
C ASN A 257 3.63 23.79 -6.25
N PRO A 258 4.28 24.77 -6.88
CA PRO A 258 3.80 26.15 -6.89
C PRO A 258 2.48 26.33 -7.65
N PHE A 259 2.05 25.33 -8.40
CA PHE A 259 0.86 25.40 -9.21
C PHE A 259 -0.39 24.93 -8.46
N PRO A 260 -1.50 25.66 -8.53
CA PRO A 260 -2.74 25.23 -7.92
C PRO A 260 -3.25 23.95 -8.62
N LEU A 261 -3.79 23.00 -7.86
CA LEU A 261 -4.37 21.78 -8.43
C LEU A 261 -5.61 22.02 -9.25
N SER A 262 -6.25 23.14 -9.02
CA SER A 262 -7.44 23.56 -9.75
C SER A 262 -7.36 25.05 -10.00
N VAL A 263 -7.63 25.41 -11.22
CA VAL A 263 -7.85 26.79 -11.61
C VAL A 263 -9.30 26.90 -12.08
N PHE A 264 -9.94 27.96 -11.66
CA PHE A 264 -11.30 28.25 -12.04
C PHE A 264 -11.33 29.58 -12.78
N ALA A 265 -12.27 29.73 -13.71
CA ALA A 265 -12.49 30.98 -14.43
C ALA A 265 -13.90 31.51 -14.12
N VAL A 266 -13.98 32.80 -13.83
CA VAL A 266 -15.22 33.54 -13.64
C VAL A 266 -15.13 34.89 -14.36
N GLY A 267 -16.23 35.44 -14.77
CA GLY A 267 -16.25 36.75 -15.40
C GLY A 267 -17.38 36.93 -16.38
N ALA A 268 -17.61 38.14 -16.80
CA ALA A 268 -18.64 38.47 -17.78
C ALA A 268 -18.43 37.75 -19.14
N ALA A 269 -17.18 37.42 -19.45
CA ALA A 269 -16.81 36.64 -20.62
C ALA A 269 -17.09 35.15 -20.53
N MET A 270 -17.31 34.63 -19.31
CA MET A 270 -17.47 33.19 -19.05
C MET A 270 -18.95 32.83 -18.95
N PRO A 271 -19.37 31.62 -19.35
CA PRO A 271 -20.77 31.16 -19.22
C PRO A 271 -21.36 31.25 -17.83
N CYS A 272 -20.51 31.11 -16.79
CA CYS A 272 -20.90 31.21 -15.38
C CYS A 272 -21.05 32.67 -14.89
N GLY A 273 -20.67 33.67 -15.66
CA GLY A 273 -20.59 35.04 -15.20
C GLY A 273 -19.64 35.20 -14.02
N TRP A 274 -19.98 36.10 -13.09
CA TRP A 274 -19.20 36.33 -11.84
C TRP A 274 -19.61 35.42 -10.69
N ASP A 275 -20.23 34.28 -10.98
CA ASP A 275 -20.59 33.31 -9.94
C ASP A 275 -19.38 32.48 -9.50
N ASN A 276 -18.73 32.89 -8.41
CA ASN A 276 -17.60 32.17 -7.85
C ASN A 276 -18.00 30.90 -7.09
N ALA A 277 -19.28 30.71 -6.79
CA ALA A 277 -19.75 29.47 -6.20
C ALA A 277 -19.86 28.34 -7.24
N HIS A 278 -20.12 28.70 -8.51
CA HIS A 278 -20.20 27.78 -9.64
C HIS A 278 -19.30 28.21 -10.80
N PRO A 279 -17.99 28.38 -10.58
CA PRO A 279 -17.07 28.87 -11.60
C PRO A 279 -16.82 27.80 -12.67
N MET A 280 -16.37 28.22 -13.85
CA MET A 280 -15.88 27.29 -14.86
C MET A 280 -14.60 26.63 -14.39
N VAL A 281 -14.56 25.30 -14.45
CA VAL A 281 -13.40 24.51 -14.01
C VAL A 281 -12.44 24.35 -15.18
N MET A 282 -11.18 24.69 -14.97
CA MET A 282 -10.14 24.46 -15.96
C MET A 282 -9.52 23.07 -15.77
N THR A 283 -9.38 22.32 -16.85
CA THR A 283 -8.78 21.00 -16.86
C THR A 283 -7.25 21.11 -16.85
N PRO A 284 -6.53 20.53 -15.88
CA PRO A 284 -5.09 20.45 -15.94
C PRO A 284 -4.68 19.50 -17.07
N ILE A 285 -3.77 19.97 -17.95
CA ILE A 285 -3.26 19.19 -19.09
C ILE A 285 -1.77 18.90 -18.98
N ALA A 286 -1.05 19.69 -18.18
CA ALA A 286 0.34 19.47 -17.79
C ALA A 286 0.59 20.20 -16.47
N GLU A 287 1.78 20.02 -15.88
CA GLU A 287 2.17 20.74 -14.69
C GLU A 287 2.11 22.27 -14.92
N GLY A 288 1.28 22.95 -14.10
CA GLY A 288 1.05 24.38 -14.20
C GLY A 288 0.24 24.83 -15.43
N VAL A 289 -0.20 23.92 -16.28
CA VAL A 289 -0.96 24.24 -17.50
C VAL A 289 -2.39 23.75 -17.38
N TYR A 290 -3.31 24.67 -17.52
CA TYR A 290 -4.75 24.43 -17.40
C TYR A 290 -5.45 24.87 -18.68
N ARG A 291 -6.42 24.10 -19.09
CA ARG A 291 -7.20 24.34 -20.31
C ARG A 291 -8.68 24.33 -19.99
N TRP A 292 -9.39 25.25 -20.60
CA TRP A 292 -10.83 25.24 -20.70
C TRP A 292 -11.20 25.50 -22.15
N GLU A 293 -12.24 24.84 -22.64
CA GLU A 293 -12.78 25.01 -23.99
C GLU A 293 -14.28 25.27 -23.88
N GLY A 294 -14.76 26.26 -24.61
CA GLY A 294 -16.14 26.63 -24.64
C GLY A 294 -16.32 27.99 -25.30
N ASP A 295 -17.55 28.46 -25.38
CA ASP A 295 -17.88 29.76 -25.93
C ASP A 295 -17.48 30.85 -24.92
N VAL A 296 -16.85 31.90 -25.43
CA VAL A 296 -16.43 33.08 -24.67
C VAL A 296 -17.10 34.30 -25.27
N GLU A 297 -17.77 35.07 -24.44
CA GLU A 297 -18.34 36.36 -24.85
C GLU A 297 -17.34 37.50 -24.66
N ALA A 298 -17.65 38.66 -25.23
CA ALA A 298 -16.85 39.85 -24.97
C ALA A 298 -17.05 40.32 -23.52
N GLY A 299 -15.98 40.42 -22.75
CA GLY A 299 -16.05 40.83 -21.36
C GLY A 299 -14.80 40.51 -20.59
N ASP A 300 -14.77 40.90 -19.33
CA ASP A 300 -13.69 40.63 -18.42
C ASP A 300 -13.87 39.24 -17.78
N PHE A 301 -12.73 38.60 -17.48
CA PHE A 301 -12.69 37.40 -16.68
C PHE A 301 -11.45 37.37 -15.81
N LYS A 302 -11.46 36.49 -14.78
CA LYS A 302 -10.30 36.23 -13.94
C LYS A 302 -10.23 34.76 -13.52
N PHE A 303 -9.03 34.36 -13.13
CA PHE A 303 -8.80 33.05 -12.59
C PHE A 303 -8.86 33.05 -11.06
N LEU A 304 -9.42 31.99 -10.49
CA LEU A 304 -9.47 31.77 -9.06
C LEU A 304 -8.71 30.47 -8.73
N ARG A 305 -8.00 30.47 -7.61
CA ARG A 305 -7.35 29.27 -7.09
C ARG A 305 -8.31 28.38 -6.30
N ARG A 306 -9.38 28.97 -5.77
CA ARG A 306 -10.38 28.26 -4.96
C ARG A 306 -11.78 28.69 -5.38
N ARG A 307 -12.70 27.70 -5.40
CA ARG A 307 -14.13 27.92 -5.60
C ARG A 307 -14.71 28.64 -4.37
N GLY A 308 -15.67 29.50 -4.60
CA GLY A 308 -16.37 30.22 -3.51
C GLY A 308 -15.56 31.34 -2.84
N THR A 309 -14.34 31.60 -3.31
CA THR A 309 -13.49 32.69 -2.79
C THR A 309 -13.05 33.63 -3.91
N TRP A 310 -12.74 34.88 -3.55
CA TRP A 310 -12.17 35.84 -4.48
C TRP A 310 -10.64 35.96 -4.36
N GLU A 311 -10.03 35.06 -3.62
CA GLU A 311 -8.57 34.97 -3.49
C GLU A 311 -7.90 34.62 -4.85
N ARG A 312 -6.82 35.34 -5.15
CA ARG A 312 -6.02 35.18 -6.37
C ARG A 312 -4.99 34.10 -6.24
#